data_538822913e7eb0cfc30e2e324b423ce3
#
_entry.id   538822913e7eb0cfc30e2e324b423ce3
#
_cell.length_a   1.000
_cell.length_b   1.000
_cell.length_c   1.000
_cell.angle_alpha   90.00
_cell.angle_beta   90.00
_cell.angle_gamma   90.00
#
_symmetry.space_group_name_H-M   'P 1'
#
loop_
_entity.id
_entity.type
_entity.pdbx_description
1 polymer ?
#
loop_
_entity_poly.entity_id
_entity_poly.type
_entity_poly.pdbx_seq_one_letter_code
_entity_poly.pdbx_strand_id
1 'polypeptide(L)'
;MSVETSTPRPNAPRVVAVISADDADLLVPCLDAVGQQVYGPARVIVVGGNDEVRRVAAAREAMWRPHVGAVYDAIGADFDYVWVLRQRTRPEPGALAALVSDGLRVDASVAGSKVVDAADPELLVSVGYATDVFDSPYTGLQAGELDQAQYDVIRDVAAVAGSSMLIRRDLFRGLGGLDPKMPPVSAAIDFCQRARLRGGRIVVVPSSVVRYQGPDPAPRWRERAGETRAMIKAYSPLTLAWALPLAFLVGLAESIIGIFIGRFALPGVIAAGLWNLFHLPSAVKARFVARRGRAVGDEELFRYQVSGATRLRALWDDVAMRIRARFPEGVLSGFADAVEAGQQRIRNPGFFVGLVVIIFSLVATREIWSERLPVVGYSLPPPDSALATLRAYAGGWNPGGLGSPEVLLPAVAGTAVVQLIALSHGGFAVALLIVAGVIGGAFGMSRLLRNWGFAPASGLLAGVVLMAG
;
A
#
# COMPACT_ATOMS: atom_id res chain seq x y z
N MET A 1 29.47 -36.49 -18.77
CA MET A 1 29.38 -35.27 -19.58
C MET A 1 30.05 -34.19 -18.76
N SER A 2 31.26 -33.81 -19.16
CA SER A 2 32.09 -32.84 -18.44
C SER A 2 31.47 -31.45 -18.58
N VAL A 3 31.12 -30.80 -17.49
CA VAL A 3 30.67 -29.41 -17.44
C VAL A 3 31.89 -28.57 -17.80
N GLU A 4 31.93 -28.03 -19.02
CA GLU A 4 32.86 -26.99 -19.39
C GLU A 4 32.59 -25.75 -18.55
N THR A 5 33.47 -25.50 -17.57
CA THR A 5 33.56 -24.19 -16.91
C THR A 5 33.98 -23.16 -17.95
N SER A 6 33.03 -22.45 -18.51
CA SER A 6 33.28 -21.38 -19.47
C SER A 6 34.05 -20.26 -18.81
N THR A 7 35.34 -20.13 -19.21
CA THR A 7 36.16 -18.97 -18.88
C THR A 7 35.40 -17.67 -19.22
N PRO A 8 35.35 -16.69 -18.33
CA PRO A 8 34.64 -15.45 -18.60
C PRO A 8 35.19 -14.73 -19.82
N ARG A 9 34.35 -14.36 -20.77
CA ARG A 9 34.74 -13.56 -21.93
C ARG A 9 35.36 -12.25 -21.43
N PRO A 10 36.44 -11.73 -22.04
CA PRO A 10 37.20 -10.55 -21.55
C PRO A 10 36.35 -9.24 -21.43
N ASN A 11 35.11 -9.22 -21.86
CA ASN A 11 34.19 -8.08 -21.77
C ASN A 11 32.90 -8.42 -21.00
N ALA A 12 32.84 -9.50 -20.23
CA ALA A 12 31.63 -9.81 -19.44
C ALA A 12 31.54 -8.88 -18.20
N PRO A 13 30.37 -8.29 -17.88
CA PRO A 13 30.22 -7.40 -16.73
C PRO A 13 30.60 -8.09 -15.43
N ARG A 14 31.35 -7.42 -14.57
CA ARG A 14 31.71 -7.97 -13.25
C ARG A 14 30.62 -7.70 -12.23
N VAL A 15 30.15 -8.77 -11.61
CA VAL A 15 29.04 -8.70 -10.63
C VAL A 15 29.57 -9.02 -9.23
N VAL A 16 29.17 -8.23 -8.23
CA VAL A 16 29.33 -8.55 -6.81
C VAL A 16 27.98 -8.96 -6.23
N ALA A 17 27.89 -10.15 -5.62
CA ALA A 17 26.70 -10.59 -4.90
C ALA A 17 26.73 -10.06 -3.46
N VAL A 18 25.62 -9.48 -3.00
CA VAL A 18 25.43 -9.00 -1.62
C VAL A 18 24.24 -9.72 -1.03
N ILE A 19 24.48 -10.55 -0.02
CA ILE A 19 23.48 -11.39 0.63
C ILE A 19 23.22 -10.87 2.03
N SER A 20 21.98 -10.46 2.32
CA SER A 20 21.58 -10.12 3.69
C SER A 20 21.20 -11.38 4.46
N ALA A 21 21.82 -11.59 5.63
CA ALA A 21 21.64 -12.79 6.44
C ALA A 21 21.60 -12.46 7.94
N ASP A 22 20.74 -13.15 8.67
CA ASP A 22 20.63 -13.14 10.13
C ASP A 22 20.57 -14.56 10.72
N ASP A 23 20.43 -15.58 9.88
CA ASP A 23 20.28 -16.99 10.21
C ASP A 23 21.26 -17.82 9.35
N ALA A 24 22.10 -18.63 10.02
CA ALA A 24 23.12 -19.43 9.37
C ALA A 24 22.55 -20.61 8.57
N ASP A 25 21.50 -21.25 9.07
CA ASP A 25 20.88 -22.44 8.43
C ASP A 25 20.18 -22.04 7.12
N LEU A 26 19.62 -20.84 7.06
CA LEU A 26 19.00 -20.30 5.86
C LEU A 26 20.05 -19.78 4.85
N LEU A 27 21.20 -19.33 5.35
CA LEU A 27 22.28 -18.81 4.50
C LEU A 27 23.00 -19.91 3.71
N VAL A 28 23.18 -21.10 4.30
CA VAL A 28 23.90 -22.23 3.68
C VAL A 28 23.35 -22.58 2.30
N PRO A 29 22.06 -22.87 2.13
CA PRO A 29 21.48 -23.19 0.81
C PRO A 29 21.54 -22.04 -0.18
N CYS A 30 21.50 -20.80 0.30
CA CYS A 30 21.63 -19.61 -0.55
C CYS A 30 23.06 -19.53 -1.13
N LEU A 31 24.08 -19.65 -0.30
CA LEU A 31 25.49 -19.63 -0.74
C LEU A 31 25.82 -20.78 -1.69
N ASP A 32 25.31 -21.98 -1.41
CA ASP A 32 25.50 -23.15 -2.26
C ASP A 32 24.88 -22.92 -3.65
N ALA A 33 23.67 -22.34 -3.73
CA ALA A 33 23.01 -21.99 -4.99
C ALA A 33 23.72 -20.86 -5.75
N VAL A 34 24.30 -19.88 -5.03
CA VAL A 34 25.14 -18.83 -5.64
C VAL A 34 26.43 -19.40 -6.19
N GLY A 35 27.03 -20.37 -5.50
CA GLY A 35 28.24 -21.08 -5.98
C GLY A 35 27.99 -21.94 -7.22
N GLN A 36 26.74 -22.37 -7.47
CA GLN A 36 26.35 -23.18 -8.64
C GLN A 36 25.95 -22.36 -9.86
N GLN A 37 26.05 -21.03 -9.82
CA GLN A 37 25.70 -20.20 -10.96
C GLN A 37 26.61 -20.45 -12.18
N VAL A 38 26.00 -20.66 -13.36
CA VAL A 38 26.70 -20.79 -14.64
C VAL A 38 27.52 -19.54 -14.94
N TYR A 39 26.99 -18.38 -14.63
CA TYR A 39 27.70 -17.11 -14.61
C TYR A 39 27.83 -16.67 -13.14
N GLY A 40 28.96 -17.01 -12.54
CA GLY A 40 29.22 -16.75 -11.12
C GLY A 40 29.54 -15.29 -10.83
N PRO A 41 29.10 -14.76 -9.65
CA PRO A 41 29.56 -13.44 -9.21
C PRO A 41 31.09 -13.46 -8.94
N ALA A 42 31.77 -12.38 -9.29
CA ALA A 42 33.19 -12.26 -9.07
C ALA A 42 33.57 -12.08 -7.58
N ARG A 43 32.62 -11.75 -6.75
CA ARG A 43 32.74 -11.65 -5.28
C ARG A 43 31.42 -11.87 -4.61
N VAL A 44 31.39 -12.53 -3.45
CA VAL A 44 30.23 -12.69 -2.60
C VAL A 44 30.47 -11.99 -1.25
N ILE A 45 29.53 -11.14 -0.85
CA ILE A 45 29.56 -10.41 0.43
C ILE A 45 28.32 -10.79 1.23
N VAL A 46 28.50 -11.30 2.43
CA VAL A 46 27.42 -11.57 3.39
C VAL A 46 27.32 -10.43 4.41
N VAL A 47 26.12 -9.92 4.65
CA VAL A 47 25.89 -8.75 5.50
C VAL A 47 24.94 -9.09 6.64
N GLY A 48 25.34 -8.73 7.87
CA GLY A 48 24.52 -8.92 9.07
C GLY A 48 24.81 -10.24 9.77
N GLY A 49 23.87 -10.61 10.66
CA GLY A 49 23.94 -11.83 11.46
C GLY A 49 24.99 -11.81 12.58
N ASN A 50 25.20 -12.96 13.15
CA ASN A 50 26.05 -13.23 14.29
C ASN A 50 27.39 -13.93 13.87
N ASP A 51 28.17 -14.37 14.85
CA ASP A 51 29.41 -15.11 14.60
C ASP A 51 29.21 -16.45 13.87
N GLU A 52 28.04 -17.03 13.94
CA GLU A 52 27.70 -18.25 13.22
C GLU A 52 27.54 -17.97 11.72
N VAL A 53 26.78 -16.94 11.35
CA VAL A 53 26.68 -16.43 9.98
C VAL A 53 28.07 -16.07 9.42
N ARG A 54 28.93 -15.44 10.25
CA ARG A 54 30.31 -15.13 9.88
C ARG A 54 31.12 -16.39 9.57
N ARG A 55 31.02 -17.44 10.39
CA ARG A 55 31.73 -18.73 10.18
C ARG A 55 31.22 -19.42 8.92
N VAL A 56 29.92 -19.46 8.68
CA VAL A 56 29.34 -20.02 7.46
C VAL A 56 29.79 -19.28 6.21
N ALA A 57 29.83 -17.95 6.25
CA ALA A 57 30.31 -17.12 5.15
C ALA A 57 31.80 -17.43 4.84
N ALA A 58 32.65 -17.46 5.87
CA ALA A 58 34.06 -17.77 5.73
C ALA A 58 34.32 -19.19 5.17
N ALA A 59 33.54 -20.17 5.60
CA ALA A 59 33.67 -21.56 5.09
C ALA A 59 33.33 -21.70 3.59
N ARG A 60 32.65 -20.70 3.00
CA ARG A 60 32.30 -20.65 1.57
C ARG A 60 33.00 -19.51 0.81
N GLU A 61 34.09 -19.03 1.34
CA GLU A 61 34.93 -17.98 0.74
C GLU A 61 34.18 -16.65 0.51
N ALA A 62 33.08 -16.44 1.22
CA ALA A 62 32.31 -15.20 1.16
C ALA A 62 32.85 -14.19 2.20
N MET A 63 32.93 -12.93 1.78
CA MET A 63 33.39 -11.83 2.63
C MET A 63 32.24 -11.42 3.58
N TRP A 64 32.45 -11.51 4.89
CA TRP A 64 31.44 -11.07 5.85
C TRP A 64 31.59 -9.58 6.23
N ARG A 65 30.47 -8.89 6.41
CA ARG A 65 30.36 -7.51 6.91
C ARG A 65 29.26 -7.38 7.97
N PRO A 66 29.50 -6.64 9.08
CA PRO A 66 28.52 -6.56 10.18
C PRO A 66 27.29 -5.74 9.83
N HIS A 67 27.38 -4.77 8.92
CA HIS A 67 26.28 -3.89 8.54
C HIS A 67 26.42 -3.39 7.10
N VAL A 68 25.28 -2.93 6.54
CA VAL A 68 25.19 -2.47 5.14
C VAL A 68 26.18 -1.34 4.81
N GLY A 69 26.45 -0.44 5.76
CA GLY A 69 27.43 0.64 5.56
C GLY A 69 28.84 0.15 5.19
N ALA A 70 29.28 -0.99 5.77
CA ALA A 70 30.57 -1.57 5.48
C ALA A 70 30.64 -2.29 4.11
N VAL A 71 29.51 -2.46 3.42
CA VAL A 71 29.44 -3.06 2.08
C VAL A 71 29.94 -2.09 1.02
N TYR A 72 29.68 -0.79 1.18
CA TYR A 72 30.08 0.22 0.17
C TYR A 72 31.57 0.28 -0.04
N ASP A 73 32.37 0.08 1.02
CA ASP A 73 33.83 0.04 0.95
C ASP A 73 34.32 -1.27 0.28
N ALA A 74 33.57 -2.34 0.44
CA ALA A 74 33.84 -3.65 -0.14
C ALA A 74 33.45 -3.77 -1.62
N ILE A 75 32.50 -2.94 -2.08
CA ILE A 75 32.14 -2.83 -3.50
C ILE A 75 33.11 -1.86 -4.18
N GLY A 76 34.19 -2.42 -4.77
CA GLY A 76 35.20 -1.66 -5.51
C GLY A 76 34.68 -0.99 -6.78
N ALA A 77 35.55 -0.21 -7.41
CA ALA A 77 35.25 0.44 -8.71
C ALA A 77 35.27 -0.56 -9.89
N ASP A 78 35.80 -1.74 -9.64
CA ASP A 78 36.01 -2.84 -10.60
C ASP A 78 34.76 -3.70 -10.86
N PHE A 79 33.62 -3.39 -10.24
CA PHE A 79 32.35 -4.06 -10.49
C PHE A 79 31.38 -3.15 -11.28
N ASP A 80 30.60 -3.76 -12.17
CA ASP A 80 29.59 -3.08 -12.98
C ASP A 80 28.21 -3.16 -12.33
N TYR A 81 27.94 -4.28 -11.67
CA TYR A 81 26.64 -4.58 -11.06
C TYR A 81 26.77 -5.10 -9.64
N VAL A 82 25.72 -4.84 -8.85
CA VAL A 82 25.49 -5.40 -7.52
C VAL A 82 24.28 -6.31 -7.60
N TRP A 83 24.44 -7.58 -7.29
CA TRP A 83 23.36 -8.55 -7.19
C TRP A 83 22.95 -8.69 -5.72
N VAL A 84 21.84 -8.07 -5.34
CA VAL A 84 21.29 -8.14 -3.98
C VAL A 84 20.43 -9.38 -3.84
N LEU A 85 20.71 -10.17 -2.80
CA LEU A 85 20.02 -11.40 -2.45
C LEU A 85 19.65 -11.41 -0.96
N ARG A 86 18.75 -12.30 -0.61
CA ARG A 86 18.40 -12.62 0.78
C ARG A 86 18.73 -14.09 1.10
N GLN A 87 19.06 -14.39 2.35
CA GLN A 87 19.40 -15.73 2.81
C GLN A 87 18.39 -16.83 2.48
N ARG A 88 17.09 -16.47 2.36
CA ARG A 88 16.00 -17.40 2.01
C ARG A 88 15.86 -17.66 0.51
N THR A 89 16.74 -17.09 -0.30
CA THR A 89 16.68 -17.17 -1.76
C THR A 89 17.61 -18.28 -2.25
N ARG A 90 17.12 -19.12 -3.15
CA ARG A 90 17.90 -20.14 -3.87
C ARG A 90 17.77 -19.84 -5.36
N PRO A 91 18.73 -19.12 -5.96
CA PRO A 91 18.70 -18.85 -7.39
C PRO A 91 18.94 -20.14 -8.20
N GLU A 92 18.18 -20.32 -9.28
CA GLU A 92 18.44 -21.38 -10.27
C GLU A 92 19.81 -21.14 -10.94
N PRO A 93 20.49 -22.18 -11.44
CA PRO A 93 21.86 -22.06 -11.96
C PRO A 93 22.04 -21.03 -13.08
N GLY A 94 21.01 -20.74 -13.86
CA GLY A 94 21.01 -19.73 -14.92
C GLY A 94 20.55 -18.33 -14.49
N ALA A 95 20.16 -18.13 -13.23
CA ALA A 95 19.45 -16.92 -12.80
C ALA A 95 20.29 -15.64 -13.00
N LEU A 96 21.54 -15.61 -12.58
CA LEU A 96 22.39 -14.44 -12.74
C LEU A 96 22.73 -14.19 -14.21
N ALA A 97 22.98 -15.24 -15.00
CA ALA A 97 23.25 -15.11 -16.42
C ALA A 97 22.08 -14.45 -17.16
N ALA A 98 20.82 -14.86 -16.84
CA ALA A 98 19.61 -14.27 -17.39
C ALA A 98 19.44 -12.80 -16.98
N LEU A 99 19.64 -12.47 -15.69
CA LEU A 99 19.57 -11.07 -15.23
C LEU A 99 20.56 -10.18 -15.95
N VAL A 100 21.79 -10.63 -16.14
CA VAL A 100 22.83 -9.84 -16.82
C VAL A 100 22.53 -9.70 -18.30
N SER A 101 22.25 -10.81 -19.01
CA SER A 101 22.04 -10.78 -20.47
C SER A 101 20.79 -10.00 -20.86
N ASP A 102 19.66 -10.31 -20.22
CA ASP A 102 18.37 -9.69 -20.53
C ASP A 102 18.28 -8.27 -19.96
N GLY A 103 18.84 -8.02 -18.77
CA GLY A 103 18.93 -6.68 -18.19
C GLY A 103 19.72 -5.71 -19.07
N LEU A 104 20.86 -6.16 -19.62
CA LEU A 104 21.65 -5.37 -20.57
C LEU A 104 20.88 -5.13 -21.87
N ARG A 105 20.23 -6.16 -22.43
CA ARG A 105 19.48 -6.07 -23.68
C ARG A 105 18.38 -4.99 -23.64
N VAL A 106 17.75 -4.78 -22.49
CA VAL A 106 16.68 -3.79 -22.32
C VAL A 106 17.12 -2.51 -21.63
N ASP A 107 18.41 -2.33 -21.42
CA ASP A 107 19.01 -1.18 -20.71
C ASP A 107 18.44 -0.95 -19.30
N ALA A 108 18.24 -2.03 -18.55
CA ALA A 108 17.70 -1.97 -17.20
C ALA A 108 18.70 -1.34 -16.22
N SER A 109 18.23 -0.45 -15.38
CA SER A 109 19.00 0.05 -14.23
C SER A 109 18.86 -0.86 -13.01
N VAL A 110 17.69 -1.52 -12.90
CA VAL A 110 17.40 -2.56 -11.92
C VAL A 110 16.65 -3.68 -12.62
N ALA A 111 17.15 -4.90 -12.51
CA ALA A 111 16.52 -6.11 -13.04
C ALA A 111 16.21 -7.07 -11.88
N GLY A 112 15.00 -7.58 -11.78
CA GLY A 112 14.60 -8.55 -10.76
C GLY A 112 14.21 -9.88 -11.37
N SER A 113 14.38 -10.95 -10.60
CA SER A 113 14.00 -12.30 -10.98
C SER A 113 12.51 -12.58 -10.81
N LYS A 114 11.98 -13.55 -11.54
CA LYS A 114 10.74 -14.26 -11.21
C LYS A 114 10.98 -15.06 -9.92
N VAL A 115 10.08 -14.91 -8.95
CA VAL A 115 10.18 -15.57 -7.65
C VAL A 115 9.09 -16.62 -7.54
N VAL A 116 9.50 -17.87 -7.29
CA VAL A 116 8.62 -19.01 -7.05
C VAL A 116 8.78 -19.52 -5.62
N ASP A 117 7.81 -20.28 -5.12
CA ASP A 117 7.89 -20.88 -3.79
C ASP A 117 8.99 -21.96 -3.74
N ALA A 118 9.71 -22.05 -2.61
CA ALA A 118 10.79 -23.02 -2.47
C ALA A 118 10.29 -24.45 -2.22
N ALA A 119 9.10 -24.62 -1.65
CA ALA A 119 8.49 -25.91 -1.39
C ALA A 119 7.71 -26.42 -2.62
N ASP A 120 7.08 -25.51 -3.35
CA ASP A 120 6.35 -25.80 -4.58
C ASP A 120 6.78 -24.84 -5.70
N PRO A 121 7.77 -25.20 -6.53
CA PRO A 121 8.31 -24.34 -7.58
C PRO A 121 7.33 -23.96 -8.70
N GLU A 122 6.15 -24.60 -8.75
CA GLU A 122 5.08 -24.23 -9.67
C GLU A 122 4.27 -23.03 -9.17
N LEU A 123 4.35 -22.69 -7.87
CA LEU A 123 3.65 -21.56 -7.29
C LEU A 123 4.41 -20.24 -7.47
N LEU A 124 3.74 -19.26 -8.05
CA LEU A 124 4.28 -17.91 -8.19
C LEU A 124 4.19 -17.14 -6.87
N VAL A 125 5.30 -16.55 -6.44
CA VAL A 125 5.39 -15.65 -5.29
C VAL A 125 5.42 -14.18 -5.75
N SER A 126 6.22 -13.87 -6.77
CA SER A 126 6.29 -12.53 -7.33
C SER A 126 6.87 -12.53 -8.74
N VAL A 127 6.24 -11.74 -9.58
CA VAL A 127 6.74 -11.40 -10.93
C VAL A 127 6.92 -9.87 -11.04
N GLY A 128 7.43 -9.25 -9.96
CA GLY A 128 7.48 -7.81 -9.77
C GLY A 128 6.28 -7.28 -8.99
N TYR A 129 6.35 -6.02 -8.62
CA TYR A 129 5.31 -5.32 -7.88
C TYR A 129 4.82 -4.09 -8.65
N ALA A 130 3.51 -3.88 -8.65
CA ALA A 130 2.93 -2.56 -8.70
C ALA A 130 2.79 -2.04 -7.25
N THR A 131 2.53 -0.75 -7.08
CA THR A 131 2.18 -0.18 -5.76
C THR A 131 0.87 0.57 -5.88
N ASP A 132 0.22 0.84 -4.76
CA ASP A 132 -0.81 1.89 -4.72
C ASP A 132 -0.18 3.24 -4.34
N VAL A 133 -1.02 4.27 -4.22
CA VAL A 133 -0.58 5.61 -3.84
C VAL A 133 0.02 5.69 -2.42
N PHE A 134 -0.19 4.68 -1.60
CA PHE A 134 0.33 4.55 -0.24
C PHE A 134 1.59 3.68 -0.16
N ASP A 135 2.18 3.34 -1.32
CA ASP A 135 3.33 2.46 -1.48
C ASP A 135 3.11 1.03 -0.96
N SER A 136 1.85 0.60 -0.82
CA SER A 136 1.54 -0.78 -0.48
C SER A 136 1.77 -1.67 -1.70
N PRO A 137 2.47 -2.80 -1.53
CA PRO A 137 2.81 -3.70 -2.63
C PRO A 137 1.56 -4.41 -3.19
N TYR A 138 1.57 -4.60 -4.50
CA TYR A 138 0.58 -5.39 -5.22
C TYR A 138 1.27 -6.26 -6.26
N THR A 139 1.19 -7.58 -6.10
CA THR A 139 1.83 -8.56 -7.02
C THR A 139 1.04 -8.74 -8.31
N GLY A 140 -0.27 -8.50 -8.26
CA GLY A 140 -1.18 -8.84 -9.37
C GLY A 140 -1.53 -10.33 -9.45
N LEU A 141 -0.90 -11.17 -8.63
CA LEU A 141 -1.13 -12.61 -8.59
C LEU A 141 -2.35 -12.97 -7.73
N GLN A 142 -3.03 -14.03 -8.12
CA GLN A 142 -4.04 -14.68 -7.28
C GLN A 142 -3.37 -15.56 -6.23
N ALA A 143 -4.06 -15.81 -5.11
CA ALA A 143 -3.55 -16.72 -4.09
C ALA A 143 -3.44 -18.14 -4.66
N GLY A 144 -2.25 -18.75 -4.59
CA GLY A 144 -1.99 -20.08 -5.13
C GLY A 144 -1.88 -20.12 -6.67
N GLU A 145 -1.55 -19.01 -7.31
CA GLU A 145 -1.41 -18.96 -8.77
C GLU A 145 -0.20 -19.76 -9.25
N LEU A 146 -0.44 -20.69 -10.19
CA LEU A 146 0.59 -21.53 -10.79
C LEU A 146 1.33 -20.79 -11.90
N ASP A 147 2.61 -21.11 -12.06
CA ASP A 147 3.43 -20.66 -13.19
C ASP A 147 3.10 -21.48 -14.44
N GLN A 148 2.35 -20.87 -15.35
CA GLN A 148 1.98 -21.44 -16.66
C GLN A 148 2.63 -20.64 -17.80
N ALA A 149 3.77 -20.00 -17.54
CA ALA A 149 4.47 -19.10 -18.46
C ALA A 149 3.66 -17.84 -18.86
N GLN A 150 2.54 -17.56 -18.20
CA GLN A 150 1.69 -16.39 -18.48
C GLN A 150 2.38 -15.04 -18.22
N TYR A 151 3.49 -15.05 -17.48
CA TYR A 151 4.30 -13.86 -17.18
C TYR A 151 5.69 -13.89 -17.78
N ASP A 152 5.98 -14.80 -18.70
CA ASP A 152 7.31 -15.00 -19.29
C ASP A 152 7.70 -13.95 -20.34
N VAL A 153 7.37 -12.69 -20.05
CA VAL A 153 7.74 -11.52 -20.84
C VAL A 153 8.44 -10.50 -19.96
N ILE A 154 9.59 -9.98 -20.42
CA ILE A 154 10.26 -8.88 -19.74
C ILE A 154 9.35 -7.66 -19.73
N ARG A 155 9.06 -7.12 -18.56
CA ARG A 155 8.15 -5.98 -18.42
C ARG A 155 8.65 -4.95 -17.40
N ASP A 156 8.31 -3.70 -17.63
CA ASP A 156 8.53 -2.62 -16.69
C ASP A 156 7.56 -2.76 -15.51
N VAL A 157 8.08 -2.61 -14.28
CA VAL A 157 7.32 -2.76 -13.02
C VAL A 157 7.63 -1.61 -12.06
N ALA A 158 6.77 -1.34 -11.08
CA ALA A 158 7.05 -0.32 -10.06
C ALA A 158 8.27 -0.69 -9.22
N ALA A 159 8.35 -1.96 -8.81
CA ALA A 159 9.46 -2.50 -8.06
C ALA A 159 9.65 -4.00 -8.34
N VAL A 160 10.82 -4.52 -8.04
CA VAL A 160 11.15 -5.94 -8.09
C VAL A 160 11.35 -6.49 -6.68
N ALA A 161 11.24 -7.80 -6.52
CA ALA A 161 11.41 -8.45 -5.22
C ALA A 161 12.86 -8.30 -4.71
N GLY A 162 13.00 -7.87 -3.46
CA GLY A 162 14.30 -7.74 -2.80
C GLY A 162 15.03 -9.08 -2.54
N SER A 163 14.39 -10.21 -2.87
CA SER A 163 14.99 -11.53 -2.84
C SER A 163 16.04 -11.75 -3.92
N SER A 164 15.90 -11.09 -5.08
CA SER A 164 16.90 -11.12 -6.16
C SER A 164 16.79 -9.88 -7.05
N MET A 165 17.76 -8.97 -6.91
CA MET A 165 17.82 -7.70 -7.64
C MET A 165 19.21 -7.48 -8.18
N LEU A 166 19.37 -7.38 -9.50
CA LEU A 166 20.60 -6.93 -10.15
C LEU A 166 20.51 -5.41 -10.37
N ILE A 167 21.47 -4.67 -9.87
CA ILE A 167 21.44 -3.20 -9.82
C ILE A 167 22.74 -2.68 -10.42
N ARG A 168 22.69 -1.67 -11.27
CA ARG A 168 23.91 -0.95 -11.71
C ARG A 168 24.65 -0.40 -10.49
N ARG A 169 25.94 -0.67 -10.40
CA ARG A 169 26.76 -0.29 -9.25
C ARG A 169 26.69 1.19 -8.91
N ASP A 170 26.78 2.06 -9.92
CA ASP A 170 26.80 3.50 -9.71
C ASP A 170 25.47 4.00 -9.17
N LEU A 171 24.35 3.42 -9.63
CA LEU A 171 23.01 3.68 -9.10
C LEU A 171 22.90 3.21 -7.65
N PHE A 172 23.38 1.99 -7.34
CA PHE A 172 23.37 1.43 -5.98
C PHE A 172 24.13 2.33 -5.00
N ARG A 173 25.33 2.75 -5.36
CA ARG A 173 26.17 3.65 -4.53
C ARG A 173 25.55 5.04 -4.44
N GLY A 174 25.12 5.60 -5.56
CA GLY A 174 24.55 6.95 -5.63
C GLY A 174 23.25 7.11 -4.83
N LEU A 175 22.46 6.02 -4.68
CA LEU A 175 21.24 6.00 -3.86
C LEU A 175 21.47 5.61 -2.40
N GLY A 176 22.69 5.13 -2.06
CA GLY A 176 22.99 4.65 -0.71
C GLY A 176 22.36 3.29 -0.40
N GLY A 177 22.10 2.45 -1.42
CA GLY A 177 21.56 1.10 -1.28
C GLY A 177 20.15 1.02 -0.72
N LEU A 178 19.78 -0.17 -0.20
CA LEU A 178 18.51 -0.40 0.49
C LEU A 178 18.56 0.16 1.92
N ASP A 179 17.43 0.67 2.41
CA ASP A 179 17.33 1.22 3.76
C ASP A 179 17.19 0.08 4.80
N PRO A 180 18.20 -0.14 5.67
CA PRO A 180 18.19 -1.26 6.63
C PRO A 180 17.13 -1.10 7.74
N LYS A 181 16.52 0.07 7.88
CA LYS A 181 15.46 0.34 8.87
C LYS A 181 14.09 -0.10 8.39
N MET A 182 13.97 -0.43 7.11
CA MET A 182 12.71 -0.83 6.49
C MET A 182 12.60 -2.36 6.38
N PRO A 183 11.39 -2.92 6.46
CA PRO A 183 11.16 -4.30 6.05
C PRO A 183 11.57 -4.54 4.60
N PRO A 184 11.93 -5.76 4.25
CA PRO A 184 12.55 -6.07 2.96
C PRO A 184 11.74 -5.66 1.74
N VAL A 185 10.44 -5.90 1.74
CA VAL A 185 9.56 -5.54 0.61
C VAL A 185 9.49 -4.02 0.47
N SER A 186 9.22 -3.31 1.57
CA SER A 186 9.21 -1.84 1.56
C SER A 186 10.57 -1.24 1.20
N ALA A 187 11.69 -1.85 1.62
CA ALA A 187 13.04 -1.41 1.27
C ALA A 187 13.32 -1.57 -0.23
N ALA A 188 12.84 -2.65 -0.84
CA ALA A 188 12.97 -2.87 -2.28
C ALA A 188 12.13 -1.86 -3.08
N ILE A 189 10.89 -1.61 -2.65
CA ILE A 189 10.01 -0.60 -3.25
C ILE A 189 10.64 0.79 -3.15
N ASP A 190 11.07 1.21 -1.96
CA ASP A 190 11.76 2.48 -1.74
C ASP A 190 12.99 2.64 -2.65
N PHE A 191 13.81 1.59 -2.78
CA PHE A 191 14.98 1.62 -3.65
C PHE A 191 14.58 1.80 -5.12
N CYS A 192 13.62 1.01 -5.61
CA CYS A 192 13.14 1.09 -6.99
C CYS A 192 12.52 2.45 -7.32
N GLN A 193 11.74 3.03 -6.40
CA GLN A 193 11.19 4.38 -6.56
C GLN A 193 12.29 5.44 -6.67
N ARG A 194 13.29 5.40 -5.78
CA ARG A 194 14.42 6.32 -5.84
C ARG A 194 15.24 6.15 -7.13
N ALA A 195 15.38 4.91 -7.61
CA ALA A 195 16.02 4.61 -8.87
C ALA A 195 15.24 5.21 -10.06
N ARG A 196 13.90 5.03 -10.06
CA ARG A 196 13.01 5.57 -11.09
C ARG A 196 13.02 7.08 -11.12
N LEU A 197 12.99 7.74 -9.95
CA LEU A 197 13.09 9.21 -9.85
C LEU A 197 14.40 9.78 -10.41
N ARG A 198 15.44 8.96 -10.56
CA ARG A 198 16.68 9.30 -11.29
C ARG A 198 16.64 8.91 -12.78
N GLY A 199 15.50 8.53 -13.30
CA GLY A 199 15.33 8.08 -14.68
C GLY A 199 15.73 6.62 -14.92
N GLY A 200 15.96 5.83 -13.84
CA GLY A 200 16.32 4.42 -13.96
C GLY A 200 15.13 3.55 -14.39
N ARG A 201 15.40 2.63 -15.32
CA ARG A 201 14.43 1.63 -15.77
C ARG A 201 14.45 0.41 -14.86
N ILE A 202 13.27 -0.06 -14.42
CA ILE A 202 13.10 -1.20 -13.51
C ILE A 202 12.30 -2.26 -14.23
N VAL A 203 12.86 -3.46 -14.40
CA VAL A 203 12.23 -4.56 -15.12
C VAL A 203 12.24 -5.85 -14.31
N VAL A 204 11.24 -6.70 -14.53
CA VAL A 204 11.29 -8.11 -14.16
C VAL A 204 11.79 -8.93 -15.36
N VAL A 205 12.68 -9.87 -15.09
CA VAL A 205 13.29 -10.79 -16.06
C VAL A 205 12.84 -12.21 -15.73
N PRO A 206 11.77 -12.73 -16.37
CA PRO A 206 11.19 -14.03 -16.04
C PRO A 206 12.09 -15.22 -16.31
N SER A 207 13.03 -15.10 -17.25
CA SER A 207 14.05 -16.12 -17.52
C SER A 207 15.05 -16.32 -16.35
N SER A 208 15.10 -15.36 -15.43
CA SER A 208 15.81 -15.49 -14.16
C SER A 208 14.84 -15.97 -13.09
N VAL A 209 14.97 -17.20 -12.65
CA VAL A 209 14.11 -17.81 -11.64
C VAL A 209 14.86 -17.97 -10.34
N VAL A 210 14.19 -17.61 -9.23
CA VAL A 210 14.70 -17.85 -7.87
C VAL A 210 13.62 -18.48 -7.00
N ARG A 211 13.98 -19.49 -6.22
CA ARG A 211 13.10 -20.10 -5.22
C ARG A 211 13.24 -19.32 -3.92
N TYR A 212 12.12 -19.02 -3.29
CA TYR A 212 12.07 -18.24 -2.06
C TYR A 212 11.35 -19.00 -0.94
N GLN A 213 12.00 -19.12 0.20
CA GLN A 213 11.49 -19.91 1.32
C GLN A 213 10.63 -19.07 2.25
N GLY A 214 9.32 -19.10 2.05
CA GLY A 214 8.31 -18.54 2.94
C GLY A 214 8.29 -17.02 3.03
N PRO A 215 7.23 -16.46 3.64
CA PRO A 215 7.14 -15.03 3.87
C PRO A 215 8.15 -14.59 4.94
N ASP A 216 8.69 -13.38 4.79
CA ASP A 216 9.46 -12.74 5.86
C ASP A 216 8.53 -12.42 7.04
N PRO A 217 8.91 -12.74 8.26
CA PRO A 217 8.08 -12.55 9.44
C PRO A 217 8.09 -11.09 9.93
N ALA A 218 7.90 -10.12 9.07
CA ALA A 218 7.78 -8.73 9.50
C ALA A 218 6.37 -8.48 10.08
N PRO A 219 6.24 -7.91 11.28
CA PRO A 219 4.94 -7.51 11.81
C PRO A 219 4.27 -6.50 10.88
N ARG A 220 2.97 -6.64 10.65
CA ARG A 220 2.18 -5.77 9.74
C ARG A 220 2.36 -4.27 9.99
N TRP A 221 2.52 -3.87 11.26
CA TRP A 221 2.75 -2.48 11.58
C TRP A 221 4.10 -1.95 11.08
N ARG A 222 5.14 -2.82 11.04
CA ARG A 222 6.45 -2.45 10.50
C ARG A 222 6.41 -2.30 8.98
N GLU A 223 5.66 -3.15 8.28
CA GLU A 223 5.45 -2.99 6.83
C GLU A 223 4.76 -1.66 6.53
N ARG A 224 3.69 -1.33 7.28
CA ARG A 224 3.03 -0.02 7.18
C ARG A 224 3.97 1.15 7.49
N ALA A 225 4.81 1.00 8.50
CA ALA A 225 5.81 2.02 8.82
C ALA A 225 6.83 2.19 7.69
N GLY A 226 7.25 1.09 7.07
CA GLY A 226 8.14 1.09 5.91
C GLY A 226 7.53 1.78 4.69
N GLU A 227 6.26 1.48 4.35
CA GLU A 227 5.53 2.13 3.27
C GLU A 227 5.42 3.64 3.48
N THR A 228 4.98 4.07 4.68
CA THR A 228 4.92 5.50 5.04
C THR A 228 6.30 6.16 4.92
N ARG A 229 7.37 5.46 5.31
CA ARG A 229 8.75 5.95 5.18
C ARG A 229 9.18 6.08 3.71
N ALA A 230 8.78 5.14 2.83
CA ALA A 230 9.04 5.21 1.40
C ALA A 230 8.36 6.44 0.80
N MET A 231 7.07 6.68 1.10
CA MET A 231 6.35 7.89 0.69
C MET A 231 7.09 9.17 1.11
N ILE A 232 7.50 9.27 2.39
CA ILE A 232 8.23 10.45 2.90
C ILE A 232 9.52 10.69 2.11
N LYS A 233 10.22 9.65 1.69
CA LYS A 233 11.48 9.76 0.94
C LYS A 233 11.28 10.11 -0.53
N ALA A 234 10.28 9.52 -1.17
CA ALA A 234 10.09 9.57 -2.63
C ALA A 234 9.21 10.74 -3.09
N TYR A 235 8.04 10.94 -2.47
CA TYR A 235 7.02 11.85 -2.98
C TYR A 235 7.35 13.32 -2.82
N SER A 236 6.80 14.17 -3.69
CA SER A 236 6.88 15.63 -3.59
C SER A 236 6.19 16.15 -2.32
N PRO A 237 6.51 17.35 -1.82
CA PRO A 237 5.80 17.92 -0.68
C PRO A 237 4.30 18.06 -0.91
N LEU A 238 3.90 18.42 -2.13
CA LEU A 238 2.50 18.55 -2.52
C LEU A 238 1.78 17.19 -2.48
N THR A 239 2.42 16.16 -3.00
CA THR A 239 1.87 14.78 -2.93
C THR A 239 1.75 14.31 -1.48
N LEU A 240 2.78 14.55 -0.65
CA LEU A 240 2.75 14.17 0.76
C LEU A 240 1.65 14.86 1.56
N ALA A 241 1.35 16.14 1.23
CA ALA A 241 0.35 16.94 1.94
C ALA A 241 -1.05 16.30 1.91
N TRP A 242 -1.39 15.56 0.84
CA TRP A 242 -2.66 14.87 0.75
C TRP A 242 -2.53 13.35 0.96
N ALA A 243 -1.43 12.73 0.53
CA ALA A 243 -1.28 11.28 0.58
C ALA A 243 -1.10 10.75 2.02
N LEU A 244 -0.36 11.47 2.90
CA LEU A 244 -0.19 11.04 4.29
C LEU A 244 -1.48 11.11 5.12
N PRO A 245 -2.25 12.21 5.12
CA PRO A 245 -3.56 12.23 5.78
C PRO A 245 -4.50 11.15 5.23
N LEU A 246 -4.52 10.95 3.92
CA LEU A 246 -5.36 9.94 3.29
C LEU A 246 -4.93 8.52 3.68
N ALA A 247 -3.62 8.23 3.76
CA ALA A 247 -3.11 6.95 4.24
C ALA A 247 -3.54 6.65 5.69
N PHE A 248 -3.54 7.67 6.55
CA PHE A 248 -4.05 7.56 7.91
C PHE A 248 -5.56 7.26 7.95
N LEU A 249 -6.36 7.97 7.14
CA LEU A 249 -7.80 7.76 7.04
C LEU A 249 -8.14 6.36 6.51
N VAL A 250 -7.42 5.88 5.51
CA VAL A 250 -7.55 4.50 5.01
C VAL A 250 -7.20 3.49 6.11
N GLY A 251 -6.13 3.73 6.87
CA GLY A 251 -5.77 2.88 8.01
C GLY A 251 -6.85 2.86 9.11
N LEU A 252 -7.51 3.98 9.35
CA LEU A 252 -8.66 4.06 10.27
C LEU A 252 -9.85 3.26 9.73
N ALA A 253 -10.18 3.41 8.44
CA ALA A 253 -11.23 2.63 7.79
C ALA A 253 -10.95 1.12 7.84
N GLU A 254 -9.71 0.70 7.56
CA GLU A 254 -9.28 -0.68 7.73
C GLU A 254 -9.48 -1.18 9.17
N SER A 255 -9.21 -0.33 10.16
CA SER A 255 -9.37 -0.68 11.57
C SER A 255 -10.82 -0.90 11.94
N ILE A 256 -11.73 -0.04 11.45
CA ILE A 256 -13.17 -0.16 11.66
C ILE A 256 -13.71 -1.44 11.01
N ILE A 257 -13.39 -1.67 9.73
CA ILE A 257 -13.80 -2.88 9.01
C ILE A 257 -13.19 -4.13 9.67
N GLY A 258 -11.94 -4.03 10.11
CA GLY A 258 -11.21 -5.11 10.76
C GLY A 258 -11.86 -5.61 12.04
N ILE A 259 -12.60 -4.76 12.79
CA ILE A 259 -13.34 -5.17 13.99
C ILE A 259 -14.36 -6.26 13.65
N PHE A 260 -15.09 -6.13 12.55
CA PHE A 260 -16.12 -7.09 12.13
C PHE A 260 -15.55 -8.45 11.74
N ILE A 261 -14.27 -8.54 11.42
CA ILE A 261 -13.57 -9.79 11.08
C ILE A 261 -12.57 -10.25 12.15
N GLY A 262 -12.62 -9.64 13.37
CA GLY A 262 -11.72 -9.99 14.46
C GLY A 262 -10.26 -9.54 14.25
N ARG A 263 -10.01 -8.56 13.37
CA ARG A 263 -8.69 -7.99 13.09
C ARG A 263 -8.64 -6.52 13.50
N PHE A 264 -8.24 -6.26 14.73
CA PHE A 264 -8.11 -4.89 15.23
C PHE A 264 -6.78 -4.26 14.78
N ALA A 265 -6.82 -3.43 13.73
CA ALA A 265 -5.63 -2.87 13.08
C ALA A 265 -5.16 -1.52 13.69
N LEU A 266 -6.00 -0.83 14.47
CA LEU A 266 -5.73 0.52 15.00
C LEU A 266 -4.40 0.64 15.76
N PRO A 267 -4.02 -0.29 16.67
CA PRO A 267 -2.73 -0.19 17.35
C PRO A 267 -1.55 -0.22 16.37
N GLY A 268 -1.67 -1.00 15.29
CA GLY A 268 -0.66 -1.07 14.23
C GLY A 268 -0.56 0.23 13.41
N VAL A 269 -1.67 0.91 13.17
CA VAL A 269 -1.71 2.22 12.49
C VAL A 269 -1.00 3.27 13.34
N ILE A 270 -1.33 3.31 14.66
CA ILE A 270 -0.72 4.25 15.60
C ILE A 270 0.78 3.95 15.76
N ALA A 271 1.15 2.67 15.94
CA ALA A 271 2.55 2.26 16.08
C ALA A 271 3.39 2.65 14.85
N ALA A 272 2.86 2.47 13.63
CA ALA A 272 3.53 2.87 12.40
C ALA A 272 3.71 4.40 12.32
N GLY A 273 2.68 5.17 12.71
CA GLY A 273 2.76 6.64 12.79
C GLY A 273 3.80 7.12 13.77
N LEU A 274 3.77 6.61 15.01
CA LEU A 274 4.74 6.96 16.05
C LEU A 274 6.16 6.57 15.65
N TRP A 275 6.36 5.39 15.10
CA TRP A 275 7.67 4.96 14.63
C TRP A 275 8.24 5.93 13.59
N ASN A 276 7.44 6.36 12.60
CA ASN A 276 7.87 7.34 11.60
C ASN A 276 8.15 8.72 12.21
N LEU A 277 7.35 9.15 13.20
CA LEU A 277 7.57 10.40 13.90
C LEU A 277 8.94 10.40 14.62
N PHE A 278 9.26 9.34 15.37
CA PHE A 278 10.55 9.21 16.05
C PHE A 278 11.73 9.08 15.07
N HIS A 279 11.50 8.51 13.88
CA HIS A 279 12.53 8.35 12.84
C HIS A 279 12.50 9.45 11.77
N LEU A 280 11.66 10.48 11.92
CA LEU A 280 11.49 11.56 10.97
C LEU A 280 12.81 12.26 10.59
N PRO A 281 13.71 12.62 11.55
CA PRO A 281 14.99 13.24 11.17
C PRO A 281 15.79 12.37 10.19
N SER A 282 15.83 11.05 10.40
CA SER A 282 16.53 10.14 9.51
C SER A 282 15.84 9.96 8.16
N ALA A 283 14.50 10.02 8.13
CA ALA A 283 13.74 9.96 6.88
C ALA A 283 13.94 11.22 6.05
N VAL A 284 13.93 12.39 6.70
CA VAL A 284 14.19 13.69 6.05
C VAL A 284 15.60 13.75 5.50
N LYS A 285 16.63 13.31 6.27
CA LYS A 285 18.00 13.21 5.76
C LYS A 285 18.08 12.31 4.52
N ALA A 286 17.46 11.13 4.56
CA ALA A 286 17.41 10.20 3.44
C ALA A 286 16.64 10.80 2.23
N ARG A 287 15.58 11.58 2.47
CA ARG A 287 14.86 12.33 1.44
C ARG A 287 15.77 13.32 0.69
N PHE A 288 16.61 14.10 1.39
CA PHE A 288 17.54 15.02 0.74
C PHE A 288 18.53 14.26 -0.16
N VAL A 289 19.02 13.11 0.27
CA VAL A 289 19.89 12.27 -0.55
C VAL A 289 19.14 11.70 -1.76
N ALA A 290 17.92 11.23 -1.57
CA ALA A 290 17.07 10.68 -2.64
C ALA A 290 16.74 11.74 -3.70
N ARG A 291 16.52 13.01 -3.28
CA ARG A 291 16.19 14.12 -4.20
C ARG A 291 17.38 14.66 -4.97
N ARG A 292 18.60 14.44 -4.51
CA ARG A 292 19.80 14.83 -5.27
C ARG A 292 19.88 13.97 -6.54
N GLY A 293 19.86 14.64 -7.69
CA GLY A 293 19.89 13.97 -9.00
C GLY A 293 18.53 13.39 -9.43
N ARG A 294 17.42 13.85 -8.85
CA ARG A 294 16.08 13.56 -9.34
C ARG A 294 15.90 14.13 -10.74
N ALA A 295 15.54 13.27 -11.71
CA ALA A 295 15.37 13.61 -13.12
C ALA A 295 13.90 13.72 -13.53
N VAL A 296 12.98 13.03 -12.84
CA VAL A 296 11.56 12.95 -13.20
C VAL A 296 10.64 13.27 -12.01
N GLY A 297 9.39 13.64 -12.28
CA GLY A 297 8.39 13.97 -11.28
C GLY A 297 7.70 12.76 -10.65
N ASP A 298 6.70 12.99 -9.75
CA ASP A 298 5.90 11.94 -9.12
C ASP A 298 5.00 11.22 -10.13
N GLU A 299 4.66 11.88 -11.25
CA GLU A 299 3.85 11.31 -12.32
C GLU A 299 4.45 10.02 -12.89
N GLU A 300 5.79 9.91 -12.90
CA GLU A 300 6.45 8.68 -13.34
C GLU A 300 6.27 7.53 -12.34
N LEU A 301 6.15 7.81 -11.05
CA LEU A 301 5.80 6.79 -10.05
C LEU A 301 4.34 6.35 -10.23
N PHE A 302 3.43 7.31 -10.44
CA PHE A 302 2.00 7.04 -10.57
C PHE A 302 1.65 6.20 -11.82
N ARG A 303 2.49 6.24 -12.87
CA ARG A 303 2.33 5.41 -14.06
C ARG A 303 2.31 3.91 -13.76
N TYR A 304 3.04 3.47 -12.73
CA TYR A 304 3.16 2.07 -12.32
C TYR A 304 2.32 1.74 -11.08
N GLN A 305 1.46 2.65 -10.67
CA GLN A 305 0.57 2.44 -9.54
C GLN A 305 -0.78 1.90 -9.98
N VAL A 306 -1.34 1.05 -9.12
CA VAL A 306 -2.72 0.58 -9.26
C VAL A 306 -3.67 1.55 -8.58
N SER A 307 -4.84 1.76 -9.15
CA SER A 307 -5.86 2.60 -8.55
C SER A 307 -6.45 1.98 -7.29
N GLY A 308 -6.69 2.80 -6.29
CA GLY A 308 -7.28 2.41 -5.01
C GLY A 308 -6.26 2.02 -3.96
N ALA A 309 -6.75 1.63 -2.77
CA ALA A 309 -5.92 1.10 -1.68
C ALA A 309 -5.87 -0.43 -1.76
N THR A 310 -4.71 -0.98 -2.04
CA THR A 310 -4.51 -2.44 -2.17
C THR A 310 -4.84 -3.17 -0.87
N ARG A 311 -4.52 -2.57 0.28
CA ARG A 311 -4.83 -3.11 1.61
C ARG A 311 -6.33 -3.20 1.87
N LEU A 312 -7.07 -2.16 1.54
CA LEU A 312 -8.52 -2.15 1.73
C LEU A 312 -9.20 -3.18 0.82
N ARG A 313 -8.65 -3.38 -0.39
CA ARG A 313 -9.11 -4.45 -1.30
C ARG A 313 -8.86 -5.83 -0.70
N ALA A 314 -7.64 -6.11 -0.23
CA ALA A 314 -7.30 -7.38 0.39
C ALA A 314 -8.17 -7.68 1.63
N LEU A 315 -8.46 -6.65 2.43
CA LEU A 315 -9.35 -6.78 3.59
C LEU A 315 -10.78 -7.11 3.16
N TRP A 316 -11.27 -6.47 2.09
CA TRP A 316 -12.59 -6.73 1.53
C TRP A 316 -12.70 -8.15 0.96
N ASP A 317 -11.67 -8.63 0.27
CA ASP A 317 -11.59 -10.00 -0.23
C ASP A 317 -11.64 -11.02 0.91
N ASP A 318 -10.95 -10.76 2.03
CA ASP A 318 -11.01 -11.56 3.26
C ASP A 318 -12.44 -11.59 3.86
N VAL A 319 -13.10 -10.45 3.92
CA VAL A 319 -14.50 -10.34 4.40
C VAL A 319 -15.41 -11.16 3.48
N ALA A 320 -15.27 -10.99 2.18
CA ALA A 320 -16.08 -11.69 1.19
C ALA A 320 -15.89 -13.21 1.26
N MET A 321 -14.64 -13.70 1.40
CA MET A 321 -14.36 -15.12 1.58
C MET A 321 -14.99 -15.68 2.85
N ARG A 322 -14.91 -14.97 3.99
CA ARG A 322 -15.51 -15.43 5.26
C ARG A 322 -17.03 -15.46 5.22
N ILE A 323 -17.65 -14.49 4.54
CA ILE A 323 -19.09 -14.47 4.33
C ILE A 323 -19.49 -15.67 3.46
N ARG A 324 -18.79 -15.92 2.35
CA ARG A 324 -19.03 -17.07 1.46
C ARG A 324 -18.88 -18.42 2.20
N ALA A 325 -17.87 -18.54 3.07
CA ALA A 325 -17.65 -19.75 3.85
C ALA A 325 -18.73 -20.02 4.92
N ARG A 326 -19.50 -18.99 5.33
CA ARG A 326 -20.45 -19.08 6.43
C ARG A 326 -21.91 -19.23 5.99
N PHE A 327 -22.25 -18.92 4.75
CA PHE A 327 -23.61 -18.95 4.23
C PHE A 327 -23.72 -19.86 2.99
N PRO A 328 -24.80 -20.69 2.87
CA PRO A 328 -25.04 -21.53 1.70
C PRO A 328 -25.26 -20.69 0.42
N GLU A 329 -24.89 -21.27 -0.72
CA GLU A 329 -24.84 -20.59 -2.03
C GLU A 329 -26.17 -19.92 -2.46
N GLY A 330 -27.33 -20.39 -1.99
CA GLY A 330 -28.64 -19.84 -2.39
C GLY A 330 -29.01 -18.48 -1.76
N VAL A 331 -28.35 -18.06 -0.67
CA VAL A 331 -28.57 -16.75 -0.03
C VAL A 331 -27.61 -15.69 -0.56
N LEU A 332 -26.59 -16.13 -1.28
CA LEU A 332 -25.40 -15.33 -1.62
C LEU A 332 -25.47 -14.61 -2.98
N SER A 333 -26.43 -14.89 -3.86
CA SER A 333 -26.45 -14.24 -5.19
C SER A 333 -26.57 -12.72 -5.09
N GLY A 334 -27.51 -12.22 -4.26
CA GLY A 334 -27.63 -10.77 -4.04
C GLY A 334 -26.45 -10.15 -3.26
N PHE A 335 -25.77 -10.95 -2.42
CA PHE A 335 -24.57 -10.51 -1.69
C PHE A 335 -23.31 -10.54 -2.55
N ALA A 336 -23.19 -11.49 -3.47
CA ALA A 336 -22.08 -11.57 -4.44
C ALA A 336 -22.07 -10.35 -5.36
N ASP A 337 -23.22 -9.96 -5.89
CA ASP A 337 -23.37 -8.74 -6.69
C ASP A 337 -23.02 -7.48 -5.89
N ALA A 338 -23.41 -7.41 -4.60
CA ALA A 338 -23.05 -6.31 -3.72
C ALA A 338 -21.55 -6.28 -3.39
N VAL A 339 -20.90 -7.44 -3.27
CA VAL A 339 -19.45 -7.59 -3.04
C VAL A 339 -18.66 -7.19 -4.27
N GLU A 340 -19.07 -7.62 -5.48
CA GLU A 340 -18.43 -7.20 -6.73
C GLU A 340 -18.62 -5.70 -7.00
N ALA A 341 -19.82 -5.18 -6.74
CA ALA A 341 -20.08 -3.74 -6.83
C ALA A 341 -19.23 -2.95 -5.80
N GLY A 342 -19.01 -3.53 -4.62
CA GLY A 342 -18.10 -2.97 -3.60
C GLY A 342 -16.64 -2.94 -4.06
N GLN A 343 -16.14 -4.01 -4.64
CA GLN A 343 -14.77 -4.09 -5.19
C GLN A 343 -14.56 -3.07 -6.32
N GLN A 344 -15.52 -2.93 -7.24
CA GLN A 344 -15.48 -1.93 -8.30
C GLN A 344 -15.49 -0.51 -7.74
N ARG A 345 -16.26 -0.24 -6.66
CA ARG A 345 -16.30 1.08 -6.01
C ARG A 345 -15.00 1.43 -5.31
N ILE A 346 -14.35 0.48 -4.64
CA ILE A 346 -13.03 0.68 -4.01
C ILE A 346 -11.94 0.97 -5.05
N ARG A 347 -12.10 0.50 -6.28
CA ARG A 347 -11.21 0.84 -7.41
C ARG A 347 -11.35 2.29 -7.88
N ASN A 348 -12.47 2.95 -7.54
CA ASN A 348 -12.74 4.31 -8.02
C ASN A 348 -12.09 5.33 -7.07
N PRO A 349 -11.20 6.23 -7.54
CA PRO A 349 -10.63 7.30 -6.71
C PRO A 349 -11.70 8.20 -6.08
N GLY A 350 -12.87 8.34 -6.68
CA GLY A 350 -14.03 9.02 -6.09
C GLY A 350 -14.54 8.40 -4.78
N PHE A 351 -14.30 7.10 -4.55
CA PHE A 351 -14.62 6.45 -3.28
C PHE A 351 -13.82 7.05 -2.10
N PHE A 352 -12.51 7.28 -2.30
CA PHE A 352 -11.66 7.86 -1.27
C PHE A 352 -12.02 9.30 -0.95
N VAL A 353 -12.35 10.09 -1.98
CA VAL A 353 -12.85 11.46 -1.78
C VAL A 353 -14.16 11.43 -1.02
N GLY A 354 -15.09 10.52 -1.36
CA GLY A 354 -16.33 10.33 -0.63
C GLY A 354 -16.10 9.93 0.84
N LEU A 355 -15.13 9.06 1.11
CA LEU A 355 -14.76 8.66 2.48
C LEU A 355 -14.21 9.85 3.28
N VAL A 356 -13.35 10.66 2.68
CA VAL A 356 -12.82 11.90 3.30
C VAL A 356 -13.95 12.87 3.61
N VAL A 357 -14.89 13.08 2.67
CA VAL A 357 -16.08 13.91 2.85
C VAL A 357 -16.91 13.44 4.03
N ILE A 358 -17.20 12.15 4.13
CA ILE A 358 -17.98 11.57 5.24
C ILE A 358 -17.26 11.78 6.57
N ILE A 359 -15.98 11.44 6.67
CA ILE A 359 -15.20 11.56 7.91
C ILE A 359 -15.10 13.03 8.33
N PHE A 360 -14.81 13.92 7.38
CA PHE A 360 -14.75 15.35 7.65
C PHE A 360 -16.09 15.89 8.15
N SER A 361 -17.21 15.48 7.53
CA SER A 361 -18.56 15.87 7.97
C SER A 361 -18.85 15.40 9.39
N LEU A 362 -18.50 14.15 9.72
CA LEU A 362 -18.70 13.61 11.08
C LEU A 362 -17.85 14.33 12.13
N VAL A 363 -16.60 14.67 11.79
CA VAL A 363 -15.71 15.42 12.69
C VAL A 363 -16.17 16.88 12.84
N ALA A 364 -16.56 17.53 11.74
CA ALA A 364 -17.04 18.91 11.75
C ALA A 364 -18.35 19.05 12.55
N THR A 365 -19.19 18.01 12.53
CA THR A 365 -20.48 17.99 13.22
C THR A 365 -20.45 17.30 14.58
N ARG A 366 -19.26 16.99 15.13
CA ARG A 366 -19.09 16.21 16.38
C ARG A 366 -19.87 16.79 17.59
N GLU A 367 -19.97 18.13 17.65
CA GLU A 367 -20.68 18.79 18.75
C GLU A 367 -22.20 18.60 18.66
N ILE A 368 -22.73 18.45 17.45
CA ILE A 368 -24.16 18.18 17.22
C ILE A 368 -24.56 16.79 17.72
N TRP A 369 -23.61 15.83 17.75
CA TRP A 369 -23.85 14.44 18.18
C TRP A 369 -23.82 14.24 19.69
N SER A 370 -23.05 15.08 20.41
CA SER A 370 -22.75 14.87 21.82
C SER A 370 -23.71 15.62 22.76
N GLU A 371 -24.38 16.67 22.30
CA GLU A 371 -25.18 17.54 23.13
C GLU A 371 -26.56 17.86 22.52
N ARG A 372 -27.47 18.40 23.34
CA ARG A 372 -28.73 18.92 22.87
C ARG A 372 -28.46 20.08 21.91
N LEU A 373 -29.06 20.04 20.74
CA LEU A 373 -28.98 21.15 19.79
C LEU A 373 -29.25 22.48 20.50
N PRO A 374 -28.33 23.44 20.36
CA PRO A 374 -28.54 24.74 20.99
C PRO A 374 -29.82 25.38 20.45
N VAL A 375 -30.64 25.92 21.34
CA VAL A 375 -31.79 26.71 20.95
C VAL A 375 -31.31 28.06 20.45
N VAL A 376 -31.14 28.19 19.13
CA VAL A 376 -30.69 29.42 18.49
C VAL A 376 -31.79 29.95 17.59
N GLY A 377 -32.20 31.19 17.82
CA GLY A 377 -33.24 31.84 17.04
C GLY A 377 -34.62 31.22 17.25
N TYR A 378 -35.31 30.90 16.15
CA TYR A 378 -36.66 30.33 16.15
C TYR A 378 -36.69 28.79 16.19
N SER A 379 -35.58 28.10 16.35
CA SER A 379 -35.58 26.66 16.41
C SER A 379 -35.88 26.15 17.82
N LEU A 380 -37.04 25.53 17.96
CA LEU A 380 -37.41 24.83 19.19
C LEU A 380 -36.75 23.43 19.19
N PRO A 381 -36.34 22.93 20.37
CA PRO A 381 -35.87 21.56 20.46
C PRO A 381 -37.03 20.62 20.06
N PRO A 382 -36.75 19.65 19.17
CA PRO A 382 -37.78 18.69 18.79
C PRO A 382 -38.19 17.83 19.99
N PRO A 383 -39.49 17.40 20.06
CA PRO A 383 -39.96 16.51 21.13
C PRO A 383 -39.12 15.23 21.24
N ASP A 384 -39.03 14.67 22.45
CA ASP A 384 -38.18 13.52 22.76
C ASP A 384 -38.65 12.19 22.11
N SER A 385 -39.84 12.13 21.55
CA SER A 385 -40.37 10.93 20.90
C SER A 385 -41.06 11.22 19.58
N ALA A 386 -41.00 10.28 18.63
CA ALA A 386 -41.63 10.37 17.33
C ALA A 386 -43.16 10.60 17.44
N LEU A 387 -43.83 9.95 18.42
CA LEU A 387 -45.25 10.12 18.66
C LEU A 387 -45.58 11.53 19.17
N ALA A 388 -44.76 12.08 20.05
CA ALA A 388 -44.91 13.45 20.52
C ALA A 388 -44.73 14.47 19.38
N THR A 389 -43.73 14.24 18.51
CA THR A 389 -43.50 15.06 17.32
C THR A 389 -44.65 15.01 16.34
N LEU A 390 -45.25 13.85 16.09
CA LEU A 390 -46.44 13.70 15.23
C LEU A 390 -47.66 14.34 15.83
N ARG A 391 -47.88 14.21 17.16
CA ARG A 391 -48.98 14.89 17.86
C ARG A 391 -48.83 16.41 17.81
N ALA A 392 -47.61 16.93 18.00
CA ALA A 392 -47.35 18.37 17.87
C ALA A 392 -47.65 18.85 16.44
N TYR A 393 -47.27 18.08 15.42
CA TYR A 393 -47.58 18.39 14.02
C TYR A 393 -49.10 18.36 13.74
N ALA A 394 -49.78 17.31 14.19
CA ALA A 394 -51.22 17.14 13.97
C ALA A 394 -52.08 18.09 14.81
N GLY A 395 -51.54 18.60 15.92
CA GLY A 395 -52.29 19.48 16.83
C GLY A 395 -52.51 20.89 16.31
N GLY A 396 -51.91 21.28 15.23
CA GLY A 396 -52.06 22.62 14.60
C GLY A 396 -51.64 23.79 15.49
N TRP A 397 -50.85 23.53 16.55
CA TRP A 397 -50.33 24.53 17.45
C TRP A 397 -48.82 24.62 17.38
N ASN A 398 -48.28 25.77 17.02
CA ASN A 398 -46.87 26.05 17.04
C ASN A 398 -46.45 26.62 18.40
N PRO A 399 -45.70 25.89 19.24
CA PRO A 399 -45.29 26.37 20.55
C PRO A 399 -44.15 27.41 20.50
N GLY A 400 -43.67 27.81 19.33
CA GLY A 400 -42.60 28.82 19.13
C GLY A 400 -43.03 30.21 19.60
N GLY A 401 -42.17 30.90 20.33
CA GLY A 401 -42.44 32.20 20.91
C GLY A 401 -43.58 32.15 21.95
N LEU A 402 -44.65 32.93 21.76
CA LEU A 402 -45.81 32.90 22.61
C LEU A 402 -46.85 31.85 22.20
N GLY A 403 -46.57 31.06 21.20
CA GLY A 403 -47.46 30.12 20.56
C GLY A 403 -48.37 30.74 19.50
N SER A 404 -48.66 30.02 18.44
CA SER A 404 -49.58 30.44 17.39
C SER A 404 -50.38 29.25 16.83
N PRO A 405 -51.58 29.47 16.27
CA PRO A 405 -52.37 28.42 15.63
C PRO A 405 -51.85 28.09 14.20
N GLU A 406 -50.57 28.32 13.92
CA GLU A 406 -50.01 28.01 12.63
C GLU A 406 -49.60 26.54 12.52
N VAL A 407 -49.87 25.96 11.36
CA VAL A 407 -49.48 24.57 11.08
C VAL A 407 -47.97 24.47 11.02
N LEU A 408 -47.41 23.54 11.78
CA LEU A 408 -45.97 23.25 11.74
C LEU A 408 -45.53 22.80 10.34
N LEU A 409 -44.29 23.14 9.94
CA LEU A 409 -43.75 22.76 8.65
C LEU A 409 -43.77 21.23 8.46
N PRO A 410 -44.03 20.72 7.24
CA PRO A 410 -43.98 19.27 6.93
C PRO A 410 -42.65 18.61 7.29
N ALA A 411 -41.57 19.37 7.33
CA ALA A 411 -40.27 18.91 7.78
C ALA A 411 -40.31 18.34 9.22
N VAL A 412 -41.17 18.87 10.10
CA VAL A 412 -41.36 18.35 11.47
C VAL A 412 -41.92 16.94 11.46
N ALA A 413 -42.86 16.63 10.55
CA ALA A 413 -43.35 15.27 10.38
C ALA A 413 -42.23 14.34 9.83
N GLY A 414 -41.34 14.86 8.96
CA GLY A 414 -40.17 14.15 8.48
C GLY A 414 -39.19 13.78 9.61
N THR A 415 -38.98 14.65 10.60
CA THR A 415 -38.14 14.32 11.77
C THR A 415 -38.73 13.17 12.59
N ALA A 416 -40.08 13.07 12.71
CA ALA A 416 -40.72 11.95 13.41
C ALA A 416 -40.44 10.60 12.74
N VAL A 417 -40.42 10.56 11.40
CA VAL A 417 -40.06 9.33 10.66
C VAL A 417 -38.61 8.94 10.95
N VAL A 418 -37.67 9.89 10.98
CA VAL A 418 -36.28 9.64 11.31
C VAL A 418 -36.10 9.17 12.75
N GLN A 419 -36.86 9.77 13.71
CA GLN A 419 -36.89 9.33 15.10
C GLN A 419 -37.35 7.85 15.24
N LEU A 420 -38.31 7.43 14.45
CA LEU A 420 -38.79 6.04 14.42
C LEU A 420 -37.73 5.09 13.87
N ILE A 421 -37.11 5.44 12.73
CA ILE A 421 -36.11 4.61 12.07
C ILE A 421 -34.83 4.48 12.92
N ALA A 422 -34.42 5.60 13.53
CA ALA A 422 -33.18 5.64 14.33
C ALA A 422 -33.41 5.24 15.79
N LEU A 423 -34.65 4.92 16.21
CA LEU A 423 -35.03 4.63 17.60
C LEU A 423 -34.43 5.65 18.59
N SER A 424 -34.52 6.94 18.27
CA SER A 424 -33.70 7.99 18.86
C SER A 424 -34.52 9.18 19.37
N HIS A 425 -33.85 10.03 20.15
CA HIS A 425 -34.36 11.32 20.58
C HIS A 425 -34.41 12.32 19.42
N GLY A 426 -35.30 13.34 19.53
CA GLY A 426 -35.52 14.34 18.50
C GLY A 426 -34.23 15.12 18.11
N GLY A 427 -33.37 15.44 19.09
CA GLY A 427 -32.09 16.08 18.84
C GLY A 427 -31.18 15.27 17.94
N PHE A 428 -31.04 13.94 18.19
CA PHE A 428 -30.26 13.05 17.36
C PHE A 428 -30.84 12.91 15.93
N ALA A 429 -32.17 12.84 15.80
CA ALA A 429 -32.85 12.76 14.50
C ALA A 429 -32.57 14.00 13.65
N VAL A 430 -32.61 15.20 14.25
CA VAL A 430 -32.23 16.45 13.54
C VAL A 430 -30.79 16.50 13.18
N ALA A 431 -29.86 16.09 14.09
CA ALA A 431 -28.44 15.98 13.80
C ALA A 431 -28.17 15.03 12.61
N LEU A 432 -28.85 13.87 12.63
CA LEU A 432 -28.74 12.90 11.54
C LEU A 432 -29.22 13.48 10.20
N LEU A 433 -30.36 14.22 10.19
CA LEU A 433 -30.86 14.88 8.99
C LEU A 433 -29.93 15.96 8.46
N ILE A 434 -29.31 16.77 9.34
CA ILE A 434 -28.33 17.80 8.95
C ILE A 434 -27.14 17.13 8.29
N VAL A 435 -26.54 16.15 8.95
CA VAL A 435 -25.36 15.45 8.44
C VAL A 435 -25.67 14.68 7.14
N ALA A 436 -26.80 13.97 7.10
CA ALA A 436 -27.24 13.27 5.89
C ALA A 436 -27.54 14.25 4.75
N GLY A 437 -28.08 15.43 5.03
CA GLY A 437 -28.32 16.49 4.06
C GLY A 437 -27.04 17.02 3.45
N VAL A 438 -26.03 17.30 4.28
CA VAL A 438 -24.70 17.76 3.84
C VAL A 438 -24.02 16.69 2.97
N ILE A 439 -23.95 15.47 3.45
CA ILE A 439 -23.32 14.35 2.71
C ILE A 439 -24.12 14.05 1.43
N GLY A 440 -25.44 13.94 1.53
CA GLY A 440 -26.32 13.65 0.40
C GLY A 440 -26.32 14.75 -0.66
N GLY A 441 -26.21 16.02 -0.25
CA GLY A 441 -26.07 17.18 -1.13
C GLY A 441 -24.75 17.10 -1.93
N ALA A 442 -23.64 16.79 -1.28
CA ALA A 442 -22.34 16.66 -1.94
C ALA A 442 -22.34 15.52 -2.99
N PHE A 443 -22.88 14.35 -2.63
CA PHE A 443 -22.98 13.22 -3.57
C PHE A 443 -24.00 13.48 -4.68
N GLY A 444 -25.12 14.11 -4.35
CA GLY A 444 -26.17 14.50 -5.32
C GLY A 444 -25.64 15.46 -6.37
N MET A 445 -24.92 16.50 -5.96
CA MET A 445 -24.27 17.44 -6.85
C MET A 445 -23.23 16.77 -7.74
N SER A 446 -22.39 15.92 -7.17
CA SER A 446 -21.42 15.13 -7.92
C SER A 446 -22.07 14.24 -8.98
N ARG A 447 -23.21 13.60 -8.67
CA ARG A 447 -23.98 12.77 -9.60
C ARG A 447 -24.64 13.61 -10.69
N LEU A 448 -25.22 14.76 -10.34
CA LEU A 448 -25.87 15.67 -11.27
C LEU A 448 -24.89 16.15 -12.35
N LEU A 449 -23.73 16.66 -11.94
CA LEU A 449 -22.72 17.13 -12.87
C LEU A 449 -22.17 16.03 -13.78
N ARG A 450 -21.99 14.82 -13.27
CA ARG A 450 -21.62 13.66 -14.13
C ARG A 450 -22.68 13.35 -15.18
N ASN A 451 -23.96 13.41 -14.81
CA ASN A 451 -25.05 13.19 -15.76
C ASN A 451 -25.11 14.29 -16.84
N TRP A 452 -24.60 15.47 -16.57
CA TRP A 452 -24.47 16.57 -17.52
C TRP A 452 -23.17 16.50 -18.34
N GLY A 453 -22.37 15.43 -18.22
CA GLY A 453 -21.16 15.22 -19.00
C GLY A 453 -19.90 15.93 -18.48
N PHE A 454 -19.96 16.51 -17.26
CA PHE A 454 -18.76 17.07 -16.65
C PHE A 454 -17.79 15.99 -16.17
N ALA A 455 -16.49 16.31 -16.15
CA ALA A 455 -15.46 15.41 -15.66
C ALA A 455 -15.71 15.01 -14.19
N PRO A 456 -15.39 13.78 -13.77
CA PRO A 456 -15.60 13.32 -12.39
C PRO A 456 -14.98 14.23 -11.32
N ALA A 457 -13.83 14.82 -11.59
CA ALA A 457 -13.15 15.77 -10.71
C ALA A 457 -13.97 17.05 -10.47
N SER A 458 -14.65 17.57 -11.49
CA SER A 458 -15.51 18.75 -11.37
C SER A 458 -16.71 18.48 -10.46
N GLY A 459 -17.32 17.29 -10.57
CA GLY A 459 -18.43 16.89 -9.71
C GLY A 459 -18.02 16.76 -8.23
N LEU A 460 -16.84 16.23 -7.97
CA LEU A 460 -16.30 16.12 -6.61
C LEU A 460 -15.98 17.50 -6.02
N LEU A 461 -15.35 18.37 -6.80
CA LEU A 461 -15.05 19.74 -6.36
C LEU A 461 -16.32 20.52 -6.02
N ALA A 462 -17.35 20.46 -6.87
CA ALA A 462 -18.64 21.10 -6.63
C ALA A 462 -19.34 20.54 -5.38
N GLY A 463 -19.25 19.22 -5.13
CA GLY A 463 -19.75 18.60 -3.91
C GLY A 463 -19.04 19.14 -2.65
N VAL A 464 -17.71 19.28 -2.69
CA VAL A 464 -16.93 19.87 -1.58
C VAL A 464 -17.29 21.33 -1.36
N VAL A 465 -17.40 22.12 -2.42
CA VAL A 465 -17.81 23.55 -2.33
C VAL A 465 -19.20 23.67 -1.72
N LEU A 466 -20.16 22.84 -2.12
CA LEU A 466 -21.50 22.84 -1.54
C LEU A 466 -21.50 22.52 -0.03
N MET A 467 -20.53 21.74 0.45
CA MET A 467 -20.38 21.42 1.88
C MET A 467 -19.76 22.58 2.69
N ALA A 468 -18.93 23.37 2.04
CA ALA A 468 -18.19 24.46 2.69
C ALA A 468 -19.03 25.75 2.82
N GLY A 469 -20.13 25.88 2.07
CA GLY A 469 -21.06 27.01 2.09
C GLY A 469 -22.30 26.74 2.91
#